data_f2502d77f1dbbd4cb0692388e1e183b2
#
_entry.id   f2502d77f1dbbd4cb0692388e1e183b2
#
_cell.length_a   1.000
_cell.length_b   1.000
_cell.length_c   1.000
_cell.angle_alpha   90.00
_cell.angle_beta   90.00
_cell.angle_gamma   90.00
#
_symmetry.space_group_name_H-M   'P 1'
#
loop_
_entity.id
_entity.type
_entity.pdbx_description
1 polymer ?
#
loop_
_entity_poly.entity_id
_entity_poly.type
_entity_poly.pdbx_seq_one_letter_code
_entity_poly.pdbx_strand_id
1 'polypeptide(L)'
;DDKAGLEEALKLKDLYGAKVTVVTMGPPQAEAILREAYAMGVDNAILITDRKFGGADTLATSNTIAAALKKIAAEDGCDLIIAGRQAIDGDTAQVGPQIAEHLGLPQVSYVKEMKYDEADKSLTIKRVVEDGYYLLKVQTPALVTVLSEANQPRYMRVKGIVEAFDQPITTWGFADIDIDEKIVGLAGSPTKVKKSFTKGAKAAGELHEVDTKDAVQLILDKLKEKFVI
;
A
#
# COMPACT_ATOMS: atom_id res chain seq x y z
N ASP A 1 2.31 3.57 4.65
CA ASP A 1 3.14 3.29 3.47
C ASP A 1 2.54 3.90 2.19
N ASP A 2 1.20 3.88 1.99
CA ASP A 2 0.56 4.33 0.74
C ASP A 2 0.83 5.82 0.42
N LYS A 3 0.85 6.69 1.42
CA LYS A 3 1.22 8.10 1.19
C LYS A 3 2.68 8.27 0.73
N ALA A 4 3.58 7.40 1.18
CA ALA A 4 4.96 7.40 0.68
C ALA A 4 5.03 6.91 -0.78
N GLY A 5 4.24 5.89 -1.14
CA GLY A 5 4.08 5.47 -2.52
C GLY A 5 3.52 6.57 -3.42
N LEU A 6 2.50 7.29 -2.95
CA LEU A 6 1.93 8.43 -3.64
C LEU A 6 2.96 9.56 -3.86
N GLU A 7 3.78 9.86 -2.84
CA GLU A 7 4.85 10.87 -2.98
C GLU A 7 5.89 10.46 -4.01
N GLU A 8 6.29 9.18 -4.09
CA GLU A 8 7.19 8.71 -5.14
C GLU A 8 6.58 8.90 -6.54
N ALA A 9 5.28 8.62 -6.71
CA ALA A 9 4.59 8.89 -7.97
C ALA A 9 4.58 10.41 -8.32
N LEU A 10 4.32 11.26 -7.33
CA LEU A 10 4.32 12.71 -7.52
C LEU A 10 5.72 13.28 -7.80
N LYS A 11 6.78 12.69 -7.24
CA LYS A 11 8.17 13.03 -7.63
C LYS A 11 8.46 12.68 -9.09
N LEU A 12 7.99 11.52 -9.57
CA LEU A 12 8.12 11.15 -10.99
C LEU A 12 7.34 12.13 -11.88
N LYS A 13 6.15 12.57 -11.45
CA LYS A 13 5.41 13.63 -12.14
C LYS A 13 6.19 14.93 -12.20
N ASP A 14 6.76 15.39 -11.09
CA ASP A 14 7.51 16.64 -11.03
C ASP A 14 8.78 16.60 -11.89
N LEU A 15 9.47 15.47 -11.95
CA LEU A 15 10.75 15.31 -12.64
C LEU A 15 10.61 14.99 -14.12
N TYR A 16 9.62 14.16 -14.48
CA TYR A 16 9.50 13.56 -15.82
C TYR A 16 8.15 13.83 -16.48
N GLY A 17 7.24 14.58 -15.84
CA GLY A 17 5.90 14.86 -16.38
C GLY A 17 4.98 13.63 -16.39
N ALA A 18 5.22 12.66 -15.52
CA ALA A 18 4.40 11.45 -15.44
C ALA A 18 2.94 11.78 -15.11
N LYS A 19 1.99 11.07 -15.75
CA LYS A 19 0.57 11.10 -15.40
C LYS A 19 0.34 10.16 -14.21
N VAL A 20 -0.24 10.68 -13.13
CA VAL A 20 -0.47 9.92 -11.90
C VAL A 20 -1.96 9.64 -11.72
N THR A 21 -2.32 8.36 -11.71
CA THR A 21 -3.68 7.87 -11.42
C THR A 21 -3.68 7.11 -10.11
N VAL A 22 -4.48 7.52 -9.14
CA VAL A 22 -4.67 6.81 -7.87
C VAL A 22 -5.87 5.89 -7.96
N VAL A 23 -5.66 4.65 -7.52
CA VAL A 23 -6.71 3.62 -7.48
C VAL A 23 -6.87 3.14 -6.05
N THR A 24 -8.10 3.09 -5.56
CA THR A 24 -8.41 2.47 -4.26
C THR A 24 -9.61 1.56 -4.37
N MET A 25 -9.57 0.43 -3.65
CA MET A 25 -10.71 -0.47 -3.48
C MET A 25 -11.24 -0.33 -2.06
N GLY A 26 -12.51 0.02 -1.94
CA GLY A 26 -13.09 0.22 -0.62
C GLY A 26 -14.58 0.58 -0.67
N PRO A 27 -15.19 0.83 0.49
CA PRO A 27 -16.55 1.33 0.57
C PRO A 27 -16.63 2.77 0.02
N PRO A 28 -17.84 3.29 -0.27
CA PRO A 28 -17.99 4.64 -0.84
C PRO A 28 -17.26 5.76 -0.06
N GLN A 29 -17.11 5.61 1.25
CA GLN A 29 -16.39 6.57 2.11
C GLN A 29 -14.88 6.68 1.77
N ALA A 30 -14.31 5.70 1.06
CA ALA A 30 -12.93 5.77 0.58
C ALA A 30 -12.71 6.89 -0.45
N GLU A 31 -13.78 7.50 -0.97
CA GLU A 31 -13.70 8.72 -1.77
C GLU A 31 -12.89 9.83 -1.09
N ALA A 32 -12.98 9.95 0.23
CA ALA A 32 -12.25 10.98 0.98
C ALA A 32 -10.73 10.89 0.77
N ILE A 33 -10.18 9.68 0.69
CA ILE A 33 -8.74 9.45 0.44
C ILE A 33 -8.35 9.91 -0.96
N LEU A 34 -9.23 9.72 -1.94
CA LEU A 34 -9.00 10.16 -3.32
C LEU A 34 -9.04 11.69 -3.44
N ARG A 35 -9.89 12.37 -2.64
CA ARG A 35 -9.88 13.84 -2.53
C ARG A 35 -8.57 14.36 -1.94
N GLU A 36 -8.02 13.68 -0.92
CA GLU A 36 -6.69 14.01 -0.41
C GLU A 36 -5.61 13.85 -1.49
N ALA A 37 -5.65 12.77 -2.27
CA ALA A 37 -4.71 12.54 -3.35
C ALA A 37 -4.77 13.65 -4.41
N TYR A 38 -5.95 14.09 -4.81
CA TYR A 38 -6.11 15.26 -5.70
C TYR A 38 -5.50 16.52 -5.09
N ALA A 39 -5.75 16.77 -3.80
CA ALA A 39 -5.18 17.93 -3.11
C ALA A 39 -3.64 17.88 -3.03
N MET A 40 -3.03 16.69 -3.10
CA MET A 40 -1.59 16.49 -3.21
C MET A 40 -1.07 16.66 -4.64
N GLY A 41 -1.91 16.49 -5.66
CA GLY A 41 -1.56 16.81 -7.05
C GLY A 41 -1.62 15.66 -8.05
N VAL A 42 -2.39 14.60 -7.81
CA VAL A 42 -2.63 13.55 -8.80
C VAL A 42 -3.50 14.03 -9.95
N ASP A 43 -3.48 13.34 -11.08
CA ASP A 43 -4.23 13.71 -12.29
C ASP A 43 -5.59 13.02 -12.34
N ASN A 44 -5.67 11.77 -11.90
CA ASN A 44 -6.89 10.98 -11.92
C ASN A 44 -7.06 10.17 -10.63
N ALA A 45 -8.32 9.87 -10.29
CA ALA A 45 -8.67 9.03 -9.17
C ALA A 45 -9.79 8.05 -9.52
N ILE A 46 -9.63 6.79 -9.14
CA ILE A 46 -10.56 5.71 -9.41
C ILE A 46 -10.91 5.01 -8.11
N LEU A 47 -12.21 4.94 -7.81
CA LEU A 47 -12.77 4.18 -6.70
C LEU A 47 -13.35 2.87 -7.21
N ILE A 48 -12.82 1.75 -6.76
CA ILE A 48 -13.37 0.43 -6.99
C ILE A 48 -14.28 0.09 -5.82
N THR A 49 -15.58 0.06 -6.04
CA THR A 49 -16.55 -0.15 -4.96
C THR A 49 -17.77 -0.92 -5.45
N ASP A 50 -18.03 -2.05 -4.81
CA ASP A 50 -19.23 -2.87 -5.00
C ASP A 50 -19.43 -3.75 -3.75
N ARG A 51 -20.69 -4.10 -3.45
CA ARG A 51 -20.99 -5.08 -2.39
C ARG A 51 -20.37 -6.45 -2.63
N LYS A 52 -20.21 -6.83 -3.89
CA LYS A 52 -19.57 -8.09 -4.31
C LYS A 52 -18.09 -8.17 -3.92
N PHE A 53 -17.42 -7.04 -3.74
CA PHE A 53 -16.02 -6.97 -3.30
C PHE A 53 -15.86 -7.07 -1.78
N GLY A 54 -16.96 -6.99 -1.04
CA GLY A 54 -16.93 -7.04 0.43
C GLY A 54 -16.40 -8.35 0.99
N GLY A 55 -15.63 -8.28 2.08
CA GLY A 55 -15.05 -9.44 2.76
C GLY A 55 -13.91 -10.13 2.01
N ALA A 56 -13.32 -9.46 1.02
CA ALA A 56 -12.16 -9.95 0.27
C ALA A 56 -10.94 -10.12 1.18
N ASP A 57 -10.25 -11.25 1.06
CA ASP A 57 -8.89 -11.42 1.55
C ASP A 57 -7.86 -10.83 0.57
N THR A 58 -6.56 -11.05 0.81
CA THR A 58 -5.50 -10.50 -0.05
C THR A 58 -5.58 -11.01 -1.48
N LEU A 59 -5.98 -12.27 -1.68
CA LEU A 59 -6.10 -12.86 -3.02
C LEU A 59 -7.27 -12.24 -3.80
N ALA A 60 -8.46 -12.20 -3.21
CA ALA A 60 -9.63 -11.62 -3.86
C ALA A 60 -9.47 -10.10 -4.09
N THR A 61 -8.79 -9.39 -3.16
CA THR A 61 -8.44 -7.98 -3.31
C THR A 61 -7.48 -7.78 -4.49
N SER A 62 -6.39 -8.54 -4.55
CA SER A 62 -5.40 -8.41 -5.63
C SER A 62 -5.97 -8.78 -7.00
N ASN A 63 -6.86 -9.79 -7.10
CA ASN A 63 -7.59 -10.11 -8.32
C ASN A 63 -8.41 -8.91 -8.82
N THR A 64 -9.18 -8.29 -7.93
CA THR A 64 -10.05 -7.16 -8.25
C THR A 64 -9.24 -5.95 -8.72
N ILE A 65 -8.19 -5.59 -7.98
CA ILE A 65 -7.32 -4.46 -8.33
C ILE A 65 -6.57 -4.75 -9.63
N ALA A 66 -6.05 -5.95 -9.84
CA ALA A 66 -5.35 -6.32 -11.08
C ALA A 66 -6.28 -6.23 -12.30
N ALA A 67 -7.55 -6.64 -12.19
CA ALA A 67 -8.52 -6.50 -13.27
C ALA A 67 -8.79 -5.01 -13.61
N ALA A 68 -8.92 -4.15 -12.60
CA ALA A 68 -9.05 -2.71 -12.80
C ALA A 68 -7.79 -2.11 -13.45
N LEU A 69 -6.60 -2.52 -13.01
CA LEU A 69 -5.33 -2.06 -13.59
C LEU A 69 -5.15 -2.53 -15.04
N LYS A 70 -5.62 -3.73 -15.41
CA LYS A 70 -5.66 -4.17 -16.81
C LYS A 70 -6.51 -3.26 -17.67
N LYS A 71 -7.67 -2.82 -17.16
CA LYS A 71 -8.53 -1.86 -17.86
C LYS A 71 -7.84 -0.51 -18.04
N ILE A 72 -7.22 0.04 -16.99
CA ILE A 72 -6.45 1.28 -17.06
C ILE A 72 -5.33 1.16 -18.09
N ALA A 73 -4.56 0.06 -18.03
CA ALA A 73 -3.44 -0.15 -18.94
C ALA A 73 -3.88 -0.26 -20.41
N ALA A 74 -5.08 -0.80 -20.67
CA ALA A 74 -5.64 -0.88 -22.02
C ALA A 74 -6.12 0.48 -22.55
N GLU A 75 -6.63 1.36 -21.68
CA GLU A 75 -7.17 2.67 -22.05
C GLU A 75 -6.09 3.76 -22.11
N ASP A 76 -5.21 3.83 -21.12
CA ASP A 76 -4.25 4.92 -20.89
C ASP A 76 -2.77 4.49 -20.96
N GLY A 77 -2.48 3.19 -20.98
CA GLY A 77 -1.15 2.66 -20.71
C GLY A 77 -0.83 2.63 -19.21
N CYS A 78 0.21 1.88 -18.84
CA CYS A 78 0.71 1.83 -17.46
C CYS A 78 2.19 1.41 -17.47
N ASP A 79 3.09 2.34 -17.14
CA ASP A 79 4.53 2.06 -17.11
C ASP A 79 4.99 1.61 -15.72
N LEU A 80 4.33 2.07 -14.65
CA LEU A 80 4.73 1.76 -13.28
C LEU A 80 3.53 1.71 -12.36
N ILE A 81 3.45 0.66 -11.55
CA ILE A 81 2.49 0.52 -10.47
C ILE A 81 3.25 0.70 -9.15
N ILE A 82 2.78 1.63 -8.32
CA ILE A 82 3.36 1.91 -7.02
C ILE A 82 2.30 1.62 -5.95
N ALA A 83 2.63 0.78 -4.99
CA ALA A 83 1.81 0.50 -3.83
C ALA A 83 2.59 0.78 -2.54
N GLY A 84 1.91 0.99 -1.44
CA GLY A 84 2.52 0.88 -0.12
C GLY A 84 2.95 -0.55 0.18
N ARG A 85 3.87 -0.73 1.11
CA ARG A 85 4.35 -2.07 1.51
C ARG A 85 3.21 -2.97 1.95
N GLN A 86 2.32 -2.47 2.82
CA GLN A 86 1.25 -3.26 3.43
C GLN A 86 0.18 -2.39 4.07
N ALA A 87 -1.03 -2.93 4.23
CA ALA A 87 -2.07 -2.33 5.05
C ALA A 87 -1.75 -2.49 6.53
N ILE A 88 -2.11 -1.49 7.34
CA ILE A 88 -1.79 -1.45 8.78
C ILE A 88 -2.64 -2.42 9.62
N ASP A 89 -3.81 -2.79 9.11
CA ASP A 89 -4.76 -3.69 9.78
C ASP A 89 -4.46 -5.17 9.51
N GLY A 90 -4.09 -5.51 8.28
CA GLY A 90 -3.82 -6.88 7.85
C GLY A 90 -2.36 -7.31 8.00
N ASP A 91 -1.44 -6.38 7.85
CA ASP A 91 0.01 -6.53 8.05
C ASP A 91 0.65 -7.68 7.23
N THR A 92 0.08 -8.00 6.06
CA THR A 92 0.46 -9.17 5.26
C THR A 92 1.52 -8.90 4.20
N ALA A 93 1.64 -7.67 3.72
CA ALA A 93 2.52 -7.25 2.61
C ALA A 93 2.35 -8.08 1.30
N GLN A 94 1.15 -8.63 1.06
CA GLN A 94 0.90 -9.58 -0.02
C GLN A 94 0.25 -8.95 -1.25
N VAL A 95 -0.61 -7.94 -1.08
CA VAL A 95 -1.47 -7.42 -2.16
C VAL A 95 -0.66 -6.89 -3.33
N GLY A 96 0.36 -6.07 -3.09
CA GLY A 96 1.24 -5.55 -4.15
C GLY A 96 1.90 -6.65 -4.99
N PRO A 97 2.66 -7.57 -4.37
CA PRO A 97 3.25 -8.71 -5.08
C PRO A 97 2.25 -9.60 -5.82
N GLN A 98 1.06 -9.85 -5.24
CA GLN A 98 0.01 -10.61 -5.91
C GLN A 98 -0.55 -9.89 -7.14
N ILE A 99 -0.72 -8.56 -7.08
CA ILE A 99 -1.12 -7.77 -8.25
C ILE A 99 -0.09 -7.93 -9.37
N ALA A 100 1.20 -7.86 -9.05
CA ALA A 100 2.26 -8.02 -10.04
C ALA A 100 2.20 -9.41 -10.72
N GLU A 101 1.99 -10.47 -9.94
CA GLU A 101 1.83 -11.84 -10.45
C GLU A 101 0.61 -11.95 -11.37
N HIS A 102 -0.55 -11.41 -10.98
CA HIS A 102 -1.76 -11.42 -11.81
C HIS A 102 -1.61 -10.65 -13.13
N LEU A 103 -0.70 -9.66 -13.16
CA LEU A 103 -0.41 -8.85 -14.34
C LEU A 103 0.78 -9.40 -15.16
N GLY A 104 1.52 -10.39 -14.64
CA GLY A 104 2.75 -10.89 -15.25
C GLY A 104 3.88 -9.85 -15.28
N LEU A 105 3.93 -8.96 -14.29
CA LEU A 105 4.91 -7.88 -14.21
C LEU A 105 6.07 -8.22 -13.26
N PRO A 106 7.29 -7.80 -13.57
CA PRO A 106 8.37 -7.80 -12.58
C PRO A 106 7.99 -6.92 -11.40
N GLN A 107 8.41 -7.33 -10.18
CA GLN A 107 8.12 -6.58 -8.98
C GLN A 107 9.35 -6.42 -8.08
N VAL A 108 9.42 -5.28 -7.37
CA VAL A 108 10.40 -5.05 -6.30
C VAL A 108 9.67 -4.55 -5.06
N SER A 109 9.76 -5.33 -3.97
CA SER A 109 9.17 -4.96 -2.67
C SER A 109 10.20 -4.28 -1.75
N TYR A 110 9.70 -3.58 -0.72
CA TYR A 110 10.50 -2.90 0.31
C TYR A 110 11.43 -1.82 -0.27
N VAL A 111 10.91 -1.00 -1.18
CA VAL A 111 11.65 0.08 -1.84
C VAL A 111 11.85 1.25 -0.88
N LYS A 112 13.11 1.65 -0.68
CA LYS A 112 13.50 2.83 0.08
C LYS A 112 13.90 4.00 -0.81
N GLU A 113 14.54 3.71 -1.94
CA GLU A 113 14.97 4.71 -2.92
C GLU A 113 14.75 4.16 -4.32
N MET A 114 14.28 4.99 -5.24
CA MET A 114 14.21 4.63 -6.65
C MET A 114 14.58 5.81 -7.54
N LYS A 115 15.20 5.51 -8.68
CA LYS A 115 15.57 6.47 -9.70
C LYS A 115 15.20 5.92 -11.07
N TYR A 116 14.45 6.69 -11.83
CA TYR A 116 14.08 6.35 -13.20
C TYR A 116 15.17 6.80 -14.18
N ASP A 117 15.45 5.97 -15.17
CA ASP A 117 16.30 6.26 -16.31
C ASP A 117 15.44 6.27 -17.57
N GLU A 118 15.29 7.46 -18.18
CA GLU A 118 14.49 7.65 -19.39
C GLU A 118 15.11 6.99 -20.61
N ALA A 119 16.45 6.86 -20.66
CA ALA A 119 17.15 6.37 -21.83
C ALA A 119 16.86 4.88 -22.10
N ASP A 120 16.75 4.08 -21.05
CA ASP A 120 16.50 2.65 -21.16
C ASP A 120 15.18 2.21 -20.49
N LYS A 121 14.36 3.15 -20.03
CA LYS A 121 13.07 2.92 -19.38
C LYS A 121 13.16 1.94 -18.21
N SER A 122 14.14 2.14 -17.36
CA SER A 122 14.39 1.30 -16.20
C SER A 122 14.36 2.07 -14.88
N LEU A 123 14.21 1.32 -13.80
CA LEU A 123 14.33 1.82 -12.43
C LEU A 123 15.56 1.21 -11.77
N THR A 124 16.41 2.05 -11.19
CA THR A 124 17.42 1.63 -10.21
C THR A 124 16.83 1.78 -8.82
N ILE A 125 16.74 0.69 -8.08
CA ILE A 125 15.99 0.59 -6.83
C ILE A 125 16.91 0.11 -5.71
N LYS A 126 16.80 0.77 -4.55
CA LYS A 126 17.37 0.31 -3.29
C LYS A 126 16.28 -0.40 -2.48
N ARG A 127 16.37 -1.73 -2.45
CA ARG A 127 15.49 -2.60 -1.68
C ARG A 127 16.11 -2.89 -0.32
N VAL A 128 15.36 -2.63 0.76
CA VAL A 128 15.81 -2.91 2.13
C VAL A 128 15.55 -4.38 2.48
N VAL A 129 16.49 -4.99 3.20
CA VAL A 129 16.42 -6.32 3.81
C VAL A 129 16.94 -6.24 5.24
N GLU A 130 16.79 -7.30 6.04
CA GLU A 130 17.17 -7.30 7.47
C GLU A 130 18.63 -6.86 7.71
N ASP A 131 19.56 -7.37 6.92
CA ASP A 131 21.01 -7.14 7.11
C ASP A 131 21.59 -6.07 6.17
N GLY A 132 20.74 -5.24 5.53
CA GLY A 132 21.24 -4.20 4.63
C GLY A 132 20.29 -3.87 3.47
N TYR A 133 20.82 -3.82 2.24
CA TYR A 133 20.03 -3.51 1.06
C TYR A 133 20.59 -4.16 -0.20
N TYR A 134 19.74 -4.35 -1.20
CA TYR A 134 20.13 -4.66 -2.57
C TYR A 134 19.93 -3.45 -3.48
N LEU A 135 20.84 -3.26 -4.43
CA LEU A 135 20.64 -2.38 -5.58
C LEU A 135 20.17 -3.24 -6.74
N LEU A 136 18.99 -2.97 -7.22
CA LEU A 136 18.32 -3.71 -8.28
C LEU A 136 18.05 -2.78 -9.45
N LYS A 137 18.11 -3.32 -10.68
CA LYS A 137 17.65 -2.66 -11.88
C LYS A 137 16.48 -3.43 -12.45
N VAL A 138 15.38 -2.77 -12.72
CA VAL A 138 14.16 -3.38 -13.28
C VAL A 138 13.67 -2.56 -14.46
N GLN A 139 13.28 -3.23 -15.54
CA GLN A 139 12.66 -2.62 -16.70
C GLN A 139 11.20 -2.32 -16.44
N THR A 140 10.69 -1.20 -16.94
CA THR A 140 9.25 -0.93 -16.94
C THR A 140 8.58 -1.60 -18.16
N PRO A 141 7.30 -2.03 -18.06
CA PRO A 141 6.40 -1.86 -16.91
C PRO A 141 6.76 -2.77 -15.73
N ALA A 142 6.59 -2.26 -14.51
CA ALA A 142 6.93 -2.96 -13.27
C ALA A 142 5.98 -2.56 -12.12
N LEU A 143 5.99 -3.35 -11.04
CA LEU A 143 5.32 -2.98 -9.79
C LEU A 143 6.35 -2.83 -8.67
N VAL A 144 6.20 -1.81 -7.84
CA VAL A 144 7.03 -1.58 -6.65
C VAL A 144 6.18 -1.39 -5.41
N THR A 145 6.67 -1.89 -4.25
CA THR A 145 6.05 -1.56 -2.96
C THR A 145 7.01 -0.71 -2.12
N VAL A 146 6.53 0.47 -1.69
CA VAL A 146 7.33 1.52 -1.08
C VAL A 146 7.20 1.50 0.44
N LEU A 147 8.32 1.69 1.14
CA LEU A 147 8.38 1.84 2.59
C LEU A 147 8.03 3.27 3.01
N SER A 148 7.47 3.43 4.21
CA SER A 148 7.21 4.75 4.80
C SER A 148 8.47 5.59 4.99
N GLU A 149 9.63 4.93 5.16
CA GLU A 149 10.94 5.58 5.33
C GLU A 149 11.56 6.07 4.01
N ALA A 150 10.90 5.83 2.86
CA ALA A 150 11.42 6.27 1.56
C ALA A 150 11.41 7.79 1.40
N ASN A 151 10.42 8.44 1.99
CA ASN A 151 10.27 9.89 1.88
C ASN A 151 9.39 10.47 2.99
N GLN A 152 9.26 11.80 2.98
CA GLN A 152 8.22 12.51 3.72
C GLN A 152 7.20 13.02 2.70
N PRO A 153 5.94 12.52 2.72
CA PRO A 153 4.91 12.97 1.80
C PRO A 153 4.66 14.47 1.92
N ARG A 154 4.47 15.12 0.78
CA ARG A 154 4.14 16.54 0.73
C ARG A 154 2.81 16.84 1.40
N TYR A 155 2.67 18.05 1.94
CA TYR A 155 1.38 18.53 2.42
C TYR A 155 0.44 18.88 1.25
N MET A 156 -0.86 18.74 1.49
CA MET A 156 -1.89 19.25 0.59
C MET A 156 -1.77 20.79 0.47
N ARG A 157 -1.90 21.31 -0.74
CA ARG A 157 -1.94 22.76 -0.97
C ARG A 157 -3.34 23.26 -0.66
N VAL A 158 -3.48 24.44 -0.04
CA VAL A 158 -4.80 25.05 0.25
C VAL A 158 -5.67 25.13 -1.01
N LYS A 159 -5.11 25.61 -2.12
CA LYS A 159 -5.78 25.63 -3.41
C LYS A 159 -6.20 24.22 -3.85
N GLY A 160 -5.31 23.24 -3.73
CA GLY A 160 -5.58 21.84 -4.09
C GLY A 160 -6.72 21.22 -3.27
N ILE A 161 -6.84 21.56 -1.98
CA ILE A 161 -7.94 21.09 -1.12
C ILE A 161 -9.30 21.59 -1.67
N VAL A 162 -9.38 22.85 -2.07
CA VAL A 162 -10.62 23.44 -2.62
C VAL A 162 -10.93 22.81 -3.98
N GLU A 163 -9.94 22.77 -4.89
CA GLU A 163 -10.10 22.24 -6.25
C GLU A 163 -10.38 20.74 -6.28
N ALA A 164 -9.93 19.96 -5.26
CA ALA A 164 -10.17 18.52 -5.19
C ALA A 164 -11.66 18.16 -5.21
N PHE A 165 -12.53 19.03 -4.71
CA PHE A 165 -13.98 18.76 -4.71
C PHE A 165 -14.61 18.90 -6.11
N ASP A 166 -14.00 19.67 -7.00
CA ASP A 166 -14.45 19.85 -8.39
C ASP A 166 -13.88 18.76 -9.32
N GLN A 167 -12.88 17.98 -8.87
CA GLN A 167 -12.29 16.91 -9.68
C GLN A 167 -13.21 15.70 -9.78
N PRO A 168 -13.35 15.09 -10.97
CA PRO A 168 -14.15 13.89 -11.13
C PRO A 168 -13.47 12.68 -10.47
N ILE A 169 -14.22 11.88 -9.74
CA ILE A 169 -13.78 10.56 -9.28
C ILE A 169 -14.51 9.50 -10.10
N THR A 170 -13.76 8.72 -10.85
CA THR A 170 -14.31 7.59 -11.59
C THR A 170 -14.64 6.47 -10.60
N THR A 171 -15.87 6.00 -10.63
CA THR A 171 -16.30 4.89 -9.75
C THR A 171 -16.58 3.67 -10.60
N TRP A 172 -15.93 2.54 -10.27
CA TRP A 172 -16.14 1.24 -10.91
C TRP A 172 -16.71 0.24 -9.92
N GLY A 173 -17.83 -0.36 -10.33
CA GLY A 173 -18.42 -1.54 -9.69
C GLY A 173 -17.98 -2.82 -10.37
N PHE A 174 -18.59 -3.95 -9.95
CA PHE A 174 -18.34 -5.27 -10.53
C PHE A 174 -18.62 -5.32 -12.04
N ALA A 175 -19.68 -4.64 -12.50
CA ALA A 175 -20.07 -4.60 -13.91
C ALA A 175 -19.11 -3.80 -14.81
N ASP A 176 -18.27 -2.95 -14.23
CA ASP A 176 -17.37 -2.06 -14.97
C ASP A 176 -15.99 -2.69 -15.20
N ILE A 177 -15.71 -3.81 -14.55
CA ILE A 177 -14.41 -4.51 -14.56
C ILE A 177 -14.63 -5.92 -15.09
N ASP A 178 -13.78 -6.37 -16.02
CA ASP A 178 -13.82 -7.74 -16.56
C ASP A 178 -13.19 -8.72 -15.57
N ILE A 179 -14.02 -9.32 -14.71
CA ILE A 179 -13.60 -10.25 -13.66
C ILE A 179 -14.69 -11.28 -13.34
N ASP A 180 -14.29 -12.55 -13.09
CA ASP A 180 -15.21 -13.60 -12.66
C ASP A 180 -15.67 -13.36 -11.21
N GLU A 181 -16.98 -13.47 -10.98
CA GLU A 181 -17.59 -13.34 -9.66
C GLU A 181 -17.06 -14.37 -8.64
N LYS A 182 -16.56 -15.51 -9.10
CA LYS A 182 -16.04 -16.57 -8.23
C LYS A 182 -14.71 -16.23 -7.56
N ILE A 183 -13.98 -15.24 -8.07
CA ILE A 183 -12.65 -14.86 -7.57
C ILE A 183 -12.62 -13.50 -6.87
N VAL A 184 -13.79 -12.92 -6.58
CA VAL A 184 -13.92 -11.63 -5.89
C VAL A 184 -14.60 -11.75 -4.54
N GLY A 185 -14.39 -10.77 -3.68
CA GLY A 185 -15.05 -10.63 -2.39
C GLY A 185 -14.90 -11.88 -1.50
N LEU A 186 -15.89 -12.12 -0.66
CA LEU A 186 -15.90 -13.29 0.23
C LEU A 186 -15.97 -14.63 -0.52
N ALA A 187 -16.57 -14.66 -1.70
CA ALA A 187 -16.67 -15.88 -2.51
C ALA A 187 -15.30 -16.31 -3.06
N GLY A 188 -14.50 -15.34 -3.49
CA GLY A 188 -13.15 -15.56 -4.02
C GLY A 188 -12.05 -15.67 -2.96
N SER A 189 -12.39 -15.52 -1.68
CA SER A 189 -11.42 -15.54 -0.57
C SER A 189 -11.20 -16.94 -0.03
N PRO A 190 -9.99 -17.54 -0.19
CA PRO A 190 -9.65 -18.79 0.47
C PRO A 190 -9.57 -18.67 2.00
N THR A 191 -9.30 -17.48 2.54
CA THR A 191 -9.30 -17.23 3.98
C THR A 191 -10.59 -16.55 4.42
N LYS A 192 -11.09 -16.95 5.60
CA LYS A 192 -12.31 -16.37 6.18
C LYS A 192 -12.11 -16.03 7.64
N VAL A 193 -12.56 -14.84 8.06
CA VAL A 193 -12.55 -14.46 9.47
C VAL A 193 -13.46 -15.37 10.25
N LYS A 194 -12.87 -16.17 11.15
CA LYS A 194 -13.63 -17.06 12.03
C LYS A 194 -14.25 -16.32 13.20
N LYS A 195 -13.51 -15.37 13.79
CA LYS A 195 -13.94 -14.61 14.97
C LYS A 195 -13.12 -13.33 15.06
N SER A 196 -13.75 -12.22 15.35
CA SER A 196 -13.11 -10.98 15.75
C SER A 196 -13.37 -10.71 17.23
N PHE A 197 -12.39 -10.13 17.92
CA PHE A 197 -12.50 -9.73 19.32
C PHE A 197 -11.56 -8.55 19.59
N THR A 198 -11.93 -7.72 20.55
CA THR A 198 -11.06 -6.67 21.05
C THR A 198 -10.11 -7.24 22.10
N LYS A 199 -8.84 -6.80 22.08
CA LYS A 199 -7.94 -7.12 23.19
C LYS A 199 -8.55 -6.55 24.48
N GLY A 200 -8.61 -7.37 25.53
CA GLY A 200 -8.94 -6.93 26.88
C GLY A 200 -7.97 -5.85 27.36
N ALA A 201 -8.36 -5.09 28.36
CA ALA A 201 -7.43 -4.17 29.02
C ALA A 201 -6.18 -4.92 29.47
N LYS A 202 -5.00 -4.30 29.28
CA LYS A 202 -3.76 -4.85 29.84
C LYS A 202 -3.91 -4.97 31.35
N ALA A 203 -3.43 -6.06 31.93
CA ALA A 203 -3.33 -6.17 33.38
C ALA A 203 -2.47 -5.01 33.93
N ALA A 204 -2.76 -4.59 35.15
CA ALA A 204 -1.92 -3.62 35.84
C ALA A 204 -0.48 -4.15 35.88
N GLY A 205 0.48 -3.29 35.57
CA GLY A 205 1.89 -3.62 35.69
C GLY A 205 2.28 -3.82 37.16
N GLU A 206 3.37 -4.54 37.39
CA GLU A 206 4.00 -4.63 38.70
C GLU A 206 4.85 -3.37 38.93
N LEU A 207 4.68 -2.71 40.06
CA LEU A 207 5.52 -1.60 40.50
C LEU A 207 6.48 -2.11 41.57
N HIS A 208 7.77 -1.91 41.35
CA HIS A 208 8.81 -2.33 42.29
C HIS A 208 9.61 -1.12 42.75
N GLU A 209 9.60 -0.85 44.06
CA GLU A 209 10.40 0.19 44.69
C GLU A 209 11.66 -0.46 45.29
N VAL A 210 12.73 -0.46 44.52
CA VAL A 210 14.01 -1.10 44.89
C VAL A 210 15.17 -0.18 44.51
N ASP A 211 16.34 -0.40 45.10
CA ASP A 211 17.54 0.36 44.73
C ASP A 211 17.99 0.05 43.28
N THR A 212 18.94 0.86 42.77
CA THR A 212 19.37 0.78 41.38
C THR A 212 19.97 -0.58 41.00
N LYS A 213 20.71 -1.23 41.93
CA LYS A 213 21.35 -2.51 41.66
C LYS A 213 20.31 -3.63 41.60
N ASP A 214 19.41 -3.64 42.55
CA ASP A 214 18.31 -4.62 42.62
C ASP A 214 17.33 -4.42 41.46
N ALA A 215 17.10 -3.18 41.01
CA ALA A 215 16.29 -2.90 39.82
C ALA A 215 16.90 -3.52 38.55
N VAL A 216 18.21 -3.40 38.37
CA VAL A 216 18.90 -4.00 37.21
C VAL A 216 18.78 -5.54 37.25
N GLN A 217 19.02 -6.16 38.43
CA GLN A 217 18.89 -7.59 38.55
C GLN A 217 17.47 -8.07 38.32
N LEU A 218 16.48 -7.40 38.87
CA LEU A 218 15.06 -7.70 38.68
C LEU A 218 14.66 -7.64 37.18
N ILE A 219 15.10 -6.61 36.48
CA ILE A 219 14.82 -6.48 35.02
C ILE A 219 15.44 -7.66 34.26
N LEU A 220 16.71 -7.97 34.55
CA LEU A 220 17.40 -9.10 33.90
C LEU A 220 16.67 -10.42 34.15
N ASP A 221 16.26 -10.67 35.39
CA ASP A 221 15.55 -11.90 35.75
C ASP A 221 14.18 -12.00 35.06
N LYS A 222 13.45 -10.90 35.01
CA LYS A 222 12.16 -10.83 34.28
C LYS A 222 12.31 -11.01 32.76
N LEU A 223 13.39 -10.51 32.17
CA LEU A 223 13.67 -10.71 30.73
C LEU A 223 14.06 -12.16 30.44
N LYS A 224 14.88 -12.79 31.31
CA LYS A 224 15.22 -14.22 31.21
C LYS A 224 13.99 -15.10 31.36
N GLU A 225 13.13 -14.82 32.34
CA GLU A 225 11.89 -15.59 32.57
C GLU A 225 11.00 -15.59 31.31
N LYS A 226 11.04 -14.49 30.53
CA LYS A 226 10.28 -14.32 29.27
C LYS A 226 11.03 -14.73 28.01
N PHE A 227 12.22 -15.30 28.15
CA PHE A 227 13.07 -15.70 27.01
C PHE A 227 13.39 -14.56 26.03
N VAL A 228 13.54 -13.33 26.53
CA VAL A 228 13.90 -12.17 25.70
C VAL A 228 15.42 -12.04 25.59
N ILE A 229 16.15 -12.49 26.62
CA ILE A 229 17.63 -12.55 26.70
C ILE A 229 18.08 -13.89 27.26
#